data_e8a1c3a724a771c7df2e24ecd6956f49
#
_entry.id   e8a1c3a724a771c7df2e24ecd6956f49
#
_cell.length_a   1.000
_cell.length_b   1.000
_cell.length_c   1.000
_cell.angle_alpha   90.00
_cell.angle_beta   90.00
_cell.angle_gamma   90.00
#
_symmetry.space_group_name_H-M   'P 1'
#
loop_
_entity.id
_entity.type
_entity.pdbx_description
1 polymer ?
#
loop_
_entity_poly.entity_id
_entity_poly.type
_entity_poly.pdbx_seq_one_letter_code
_entity_poly.pdbx_strand_id
1 'polypeptide(L)'
;MKKQFRIKKNYEFDDIMRKKQFYSSPTLVLYVRKKKEEQSRVGITVGKKVGGAVARNKVKRQIRMMIDEVFSFEEEFDTIVLIRPTFTQEKYETNKKFLESAYKKVRIYK
;
A
#
# COMPACT_ATOMS: atom_id res chain seq x y z
N MET A 1 0.60 4.17 11.64
CA MET A 1 -0.64 3.47 11.26
C MET A 1 -1.10 2.58 12.41
N LYS A 2 -2.32 2.77 12.85
CA LYS A 2 -2.86 2.03 14.00
C LYS A 2 -3.09 0.55 13.64
N LYS A 3 -2.99 -0.32 14.65
CA LYS A 3 -3.14 -1.76 14.43
C LYS A 3 -4.46 -2.15 13.80
N GLN A 4 -5.54 -1.48 14.14
CA GLN A 4 -6.88 -1.77 13.61
C GLN A 4 -7.00 -1.52 12.11
N PHE A 5 -6.11 -0.70 11.56
CA PHE A 5 -6.11 -0.39 10.14
C PHE A 5 -5.14 -1.26 9.33
N ARG A 6 -4.49 -2.25 9.97
CA ARG A 6 -3.51 -3.11 9.30
C ARG A 6 -4.08 -4.45 8.90
N ILE A 7 -3.77 -4.86 7.67
CA ILE A 7 -4.00 -6.23 7.22
C ILE A 7 -2.75 -7.03 7.59
N LYS A 8 -2.92 -8.16 8.28
CA LYS A 8 -1.80 -8.95 8.80
C LYS A 8 -1.72 -10.36 8.25
N LYS A 9 -2.86 -10.96 7.88
CA LYS A 9 -2.90 -12.38 7.53
C LYS A 9 -2.56 -12.61 6.07
N ASN A 10 -1.73 -13.61 5.79
CA ASN A 10 -1.28 -13.91 4.43
C ASN A 10 -2.43 -14.21 3.47
N TYR A 11 -3.46 -14.91 3.93
CA TYR A 11 -4.58 -15.23 3.06
C TYR A 11 -5.36 -13.98 2.64
N GLU A 12 -5.37 -12.94 3.47
CA GLU A 12 -6.02 -11.69 3.10
C GLU A 12 -5.24 -10.95 2.01
N PHE A 13 -3.90 -10.97 2.10
CA PHE A 13 -3.05 -10.41 1.05
C PHE A 13 -3.31 -11.12 -0.28
N ASP A 14 -3.30 -12.45 -0.26
CA ASP A 14 -3.52 -13.24 -1.46
C ASP A 14 -4.89 -12.98 -2.07
N ASP A 15 -5.93 -12.90 -1.23
CA ASP A 15 -7.29 -12.66 -1.68
C ASP A 15 -7.42 -11.31 -2.40
N ILE A 16 -6.85 -10.26 -1.81
CA ILE A 16 -6.91 -8.91 -2.40
C ILE A 16 -6.13 -8.86 -3.71
N MET A 17 -4.92 -9.41 -3.72
CA MET A 17 -4.07 -9.37 -4.91
C MET A 17 -4.63 -10.24 -6.05
N ARG A 18 -5.35 -11.31 -5.70
CA ARG A 18 -5.96 -12.20 -6.68
C ARG A 18 -7.12 -11.56 -7.44
N LYS A 19 -7.76 -10.55 -6.85
CA LYS A 19 -8.85 -9.81 -7.51
C LYS A 19 -8.39 -9.01 -8.71
N LYS A 20 -7.08 -8.76 -8.84
CA LYS A 20 -6.47 -8.05 -9.97
C LYS A 20 -7.02 -6.65 -10.21
N GLN A 21 -7.57 -6.02 -9.19
CA GLN A 21 -7.92 -4.61 -9.24
C GLN A 21 -6.76 -3.81 -8.68
N PHE A 22 -6.01 -3.16 -9.55
CA PHE A 22 -4.80 -2.50 -9.11
C PHE A 22 -4.55 -1.19 -9.86
N TYR A 23 -3.77 -0.32 -9.23
CA TYR A 23 -3.39 0.99 -9.74
C TYR A 23 -1.87 1.09 -9.65
N SER A 24 -1.21 1.05 -10.80
CA SER A 24 0.24 0.95 -10.88
C SER A 24 0.90 2.31 -10.93
N SER A 25 2.09 2.41 -10.32
CA SER A 25 2.98 3.55 -10.45
C SER A 25 4.41 3.03 -10.63
N PRO A 26 5.39 3.91 -10.92
CA PRO A 26 6.77 3.45 -11.14
C PRO A 26 7.41 2.71 -9.97
N THR A 27 7.05 3.04 -8.73
CA THR A 27 7.71 2.48 -7.55
C THR A 27 6.81 1.65 -6.65
N LEU A 28 5.50 1.67 -6.86
CA LEU A 28 4.56 0.91 -6.03
C LEU A 28 3.28 0.63 -6.79
N VAL A 29 2.51 -0.35 -6.28
CA VAL A 29 1.21 -0.73 -6.85
C VAL A 29 0.20 -0.81 -5.72
N LEU A 30 -0.98 -0.25 -5.91
CA LEU A 30 -2.09 -0.40 -4.97
C LEU A 30 -3.04 -1.47 -5.50
N TYR A 31 -3.24 -2.54 -4.71
CA TYR A 31 -4.29 -3.52 -4.97
C TYR A 31 -5.45 -3.22 -4.05
N VAL A 32 -6.66 -3.27 -4.57
CA VAL A 32 -7.86 -2.91 -3.79
C VAL A 32 -8.95 -3.97 -3.92
N ARG A 33 -9.78 -4.03 -2.89
CA ARG A 33 -11.03 -4.80 -2.94
C ARG A 33 -12.03 -4.14 -2.00
N LYS A 34 -13.32 -4.43 -2.18
CA LYS A 34 -14.35 -3.95 -1.26
C LYS A 34 -14.03 -4.42 0.16
N LYS A 35 -14.14 -3.53 1.14
CA LYS A 35 -13.83 -3.87 2.53
C LYS A 35 -14.78 -4.92 3.07
N LYS A 36 -14.26 -5.82 3.91
CA LYS A 36 -15.05 -6.87 4.55
C LYS A 36 -15.43 -6.50 5.96
N GLU A 37 -14.67 -5.60 6.58
CA GLU A 37 -14.91 -5.18 7.94
C GLU A 37 -15.40 -3.74 7.96
N GLU A 38 -15.82 -3.28 9.12
CA GLU A 38 -16.33 -1.94 9.29
C GLU A 38 -15.33 -0.87 8.88
N GLN A 39 -14.05 -1.13 9.15
CA GLN A 39 -12.98 -0.17 8.85
C GLN A 39 -12.22 -0.56 7.61
N SER A 40 -11.81 0.45 6.83
CA SER A 40 -10.86 0.29 5.74
C SER A 40 -9.50 -0.09 6.32
N ARG A 41 -8.84 -1.08 5.72
CA ARG A 41 -7.56 -1.57 6.20
C ARG A 41 -6.51 -1.56 5.11
N VAL A 42 -5.25 -1.46 5.51
CA VAL A 42 -4.12 -1.38 4.58
C VAL A 42 -3.06 -2.41 4.96
N GLY A 43 -2.59 -3.14 3.98
CA GLY A 43 -1.45 -4.03 4.13
C GLY A 43 -0.29 -3.56 3.28
N ILE A 44 0.92 -3.88 3.71
CA ILE A 44 2.15 -3.51 3.01
C ILE A 44 2.92 -4.77 2.69
N THR A 45 3.36 -4.92 1.44
CA THR A 45 4.21 -6.03 1.06
C THR A 45 5.49 -5.51 0.40
N VAL A 46 6.63 -5.94 0.93
CA VAL A 46 7.96 -5.55 0.45
C VAL A 46 8.74 -6.82 0.19
N GLY A 47 9.00 -7.09 -1.09
CA GLY A 47 9.67 -8.33 -1.51
C GLY A 47 11.17 -8.32 -1.23
N LYS A 48 11.78 -9.51 -1.30
CA LYS A 48 13.21 -9.69 -1.06
C LYS A 48 14.09 -8.93 -2.08
N LYS A 49 13.57 -8.65 -3.26
CA LYS A 49 14.29 -7.91 -4.29
C LYS A 49 14.54 -6.45 -3.90
N VAL A 50 13.79 -5.91 -2.94
CA VAL A 50 14.02 -4.55 -2.44
C VAL A 50 15.31 -4.47 -1.65
N GLY A 51 15.69 -5.55 -0.95
CA GLY A 51 16.91 -5.60 -0.17
C GLY A 51 16.80 -6.55 1.00
N GLY A 52 17.79 -6.52 1.89
CA GLY A 52 17.80 -7.33 3.10
C GLY A 52 16.82 -6.81 4.15
N ALA A 53 16.81 -7.46 5.31
CA ALA A 53 15.85 -7.16 6.38
C ALA A 53 15.91 -5.69 6.82
N VAL A 54 17.10 -5.13 6.95
CA VAL A 54 17.27 -3.72 7.37
C VAL A 54 16.66 -2.77 6.35
N ALA A 55 16.96 -2.99 5.05
CA ALA A 55 16.44 -2.17 3.97
C ALA A 55 14.92 -2.27 3.89
N ARG A 56 14.37 -3.49 3.99
CA ARG A 56 12.93 -3.70 3.95
C ARG A 56 12.21 -3.04 5.12
N ASN A 57 12.79 -3.10 6.31
CA ASN A 57 12.19 -2.45 7.49
C ASN A 57 12.17 -0.93 7.33
N LYS A 58 13.23 -0.35 6.76
CA LYS A 58 13.29 1.08 6.48
C LYS A 58 12.20 1.49 5.49
N VAL A 59 12.02 0.72 4.42
CA VAL A 59 11.00 0.97 3.41
C VAL A 59 9.59 0.88 4.04
N LYS A 60 9.34 -0.15 4.84
CA LYS A 60 8.07 -0.30 5.53
C LYS A 60 7.75 0.90 6.41
N ARG A 61 8.75 1.40 7.13
CA ARG A 61 8.58 2.58 7.98
C ARG A 61 8.22 3.81 7.17
N GLN A 62 8.92 4.03 6.07
CA GLN A 62 8.65 5.16 5.19
C GLN A 62 7.25 5.10 4.61
N ILE A 63 6.85 3.93 4.09
CA ILE A 63 5.53 3.81 3.47
C ILE A 63 4.40 3.95 4.50
N ARG A 64 4.61 3.50 5.74
CA ARG A 64 3.62 3.72 6.80
C ARG A 64 3.40 5.20 7.07
N MET A 65 4.48 5.99 7.08
CA MET A 65 4.38 7.43 7.26
C MET A 65 3.61 8.07 6.12
N MET A 66 3.88 7.66 4.88
CA MET A 66 3.17 8.15 3.71
C MET A 66 1.68 7.80 3.77
N ILE A 67 1.36 6.58 4.15
CA ILE A 67 -0.03 6.12 4.27
C ILE A 67 -0.77 6.97 5.30
N ASP A 68 -0.14 7.24 6.44
CA ASP A 68 -0.76 8.07 7.47
C ASP A 68 -1.04 9.50 6.98
N GLU A 69 -0.21 10.00 6.08
CA GLU A 69 -0.40 11.34 5.52
C GLU A 69 -1.44 11.37 4.39
N VAL A 70 -1.57 10.30 3.63
CA VAL A 70 -2.37 10.27 2.40
C VAL A 70 -3.74 9.62 2.59
N PHE A 71 -3.82 8.51 3.34
CA PHE A 71 -5.04 7.73 3.47
C PHE A 71 -5.95 8.29 4.56
N SER A 72 -7.26 8.31 4.29
CA SER A 72 -8.24 8.75 5.29
C SER A 72 -8.65 7.62 6.24
N PHE A 73 -8.47 6.35 5.82
CA PHE A 73 -8.97 5.17 6.53
C PHE A 73 -10.48 5.11 6.66
N GLU A 74 -11.19 5.93 5.90
CA GLU A 74 -12.66 5.93 5.85
C GLU A 74 -13.17 5.44 4.50
N GLU A 75 -12.31 4.82 3.72
CA GLU A 75 -12.65 4.34 2.38
C GLU A 75 -13.50 3.06 2.43
N GLU A 76 -14.21 2.79 1.33
CA GLU A 76 -15.04 1.60 1.21
C GLU A 76 -14.26 0.38 0.71
N PHE A 77 -12.94 0.47 0.67
CA PHE A 77 -12.09 -0.60 0.16
C PHE A 77 -10.90 -0.86 1.08
N ASP A 78 -10.40 -2.10 1.03
CA ASP A 78 -9.12 -2.48 1.63
C ASP A 78 -8.04 -2.35 0.57
N THR A 79 -6.82 -2.01 0.99
CA THR A 79 -5.70 -1.78 0.08
C THR A 79 -4.49 -2.59 0.48
N ILE A 80 -3.80 -3.16 -0.52
CA ILE A 80 -2.45 -3.70 -0.34
C ILE A 80 -1.51 -2.79 -1.13
N VAL A 81 -0.49 -2.28 -0.45
CA VAL A 81 0.57 -1.49 -1.09
C VAL A 81 1.75 -2.41 -1.35
N LEU A 82 1.98 -2.71 -2.62
CA LEU A 82 3.12 -3.52 -3.04
C LEU A 82 4.26 -2.61 -3.44
N ILE A 83 5.41 -2.76 -2.79
CA ILE A 83 6.59 -1.92 -3.04
C ILE A 83 7.49 -2.58 -4.08
N ARG A 84 7.82 -1.83 -5.14
CA ARG A 84 8.75 -2.29 -6.16
C ARG A 84 10.20 -1.97 -5.76
N PRO A 85 11.19 -2.71 -6.27
CA PRO A 85 12.61 -2.42 -5.98
C PRO A 85 13.03 -0.99 -6.32
N THR A 86 12.40 -0.38 -7.32
CA THR A 86 12.68 0.99 -7.73
C THR A 86 12.36 2.03 -6.65
N PHE A 87 11.56 1.66 -5.65
CA PHE A 87 11.19 2.55 -4.55
C PHE A 87 12.42 3.12 -3.83
N THR A 88 13.45 2.30 -3.65
CA THR A 88 14.65 2.71 -2.93
C THR A 88 15.53 3.68 -3.74
N GLN A 89 15.27 3.81 -5.04
CA GLN A 89 16.03 4.69 -5.92
C GLN A 89 15.42 6.09 -5.99
N GLU A 90 14.26 6.28 -5.39
CA GLU A 90 13.55 7.56 -5.43
C GLU A 90 13.52 8.23 -4.06
N LYS A 91 13.33 9.55 -4.06
CA LYS A 91 13.20 10.32 -2.83
C LYS A 91 11.83 10.11 -2.20
N TYR A 92 11.75 10.34 -0.90
CA TYR A 92 10.50 10.23 -0.14
C TYR A 92 9.35 11.01 -0.80
N GLU A 93 9.59 12.26 -1.14
CA GLU A 93 8.55 13.11 -1.75
C GLU A 93 8.07 12.58 -3.10
N THR A 94 8.97 12.02 -3.90
CA THR A 94 8.61 11.44 -5.19
C THR A 94 7.71 10.22 -5.00
N ASN A 95 8.10 9.32 -4.10
CA ASN A 95 7.31 8.12 -3.78
C ASN A 95 5.95 8.50 -3.21
N LYS A 96 5.91 9.52 -2.35
CA LYS A 96 4.65 10.00 -1.77
C LYS A 96 3.70 10.51 -2.85
N LYS A 97 4.22 11.24 -3.84
CA LYS A 97 3.41 11.72 -4.98
C LYS A 97 2.85 10.55 -5.79
N PHE A 98 3.62 9.49 -5.98
CA PHE A 98 3.14 8.30 -6.66
C PHE A 98 2.02 7.63 -5.87
N LEU A 99 2.17 7.56 -4.55
CA LEU A 99 1.13 7.00 -3.69
C LEU A 99 -0.15 7.84 -3.75
N GLU A 100 -0.02 9.15 -3.66
CA GLU A 100 -1.17 10.05 -3.75
C GLU A 100 -1.90 9.91 -5.08
N SER A 101 -1.16 9.85 -6.17
CA SER A 101 -1.74 9.72 -7.51
C SER A 101 -2.51 8.41 -7.66
N ALA A 102 -1.93 7.30 -7.22
CA ALA A 102 -2.60 6.00 -7.27
C ALA A 102 -3.85 5.98 -6.38
N TYR A 103 -3.74 6.55 -5.20
CA TYR A 103 -4.85 6.62 -4.26
C TYR A 103 -6.04 7.42 -4.81
N LYS A 104 -5.76 8.54 -5.47
CA LYS A 104 -6.80 9.37 -6.10
C LYS A 104 -7.54 8.62 -7.20
N LYS A 105 -6.82 7.80 -7.96
CA LYS A 105 -7.45 6.99 -9.00
C LYS A 105 -8.45 6.00 -8.42
N VAL A 106 -8.13 5.40 -7.29
CA VAL A 106 -9.04 4.48 -6.60
C VAL A 106 -10.31 5.20 -6.18
N ARG A 107 -10.18 6.38 -5.60
CA ARG A 107 -11.33 7.15 -5.13
C ARG A 107 -12.27 7.57 -6.26
N ILE A 108 -11.70 7.89 -7.42
CA ILE A 108 -12.50 8.29 -8.58
C ILE A 108 -13.29 7.11 -9.13
N TYR A 109 -12.74 5.91 -8.99
CA TYR A 109 -13.31 4.70 -9.56
C TYR A 109 -14.54 4.18 -8.79
N LYS A 110 -14.79 4.70 -7.64
CA LYS A 110 -15.95 4.24 -6.84
C LYS A 110 -17.29 4.51 -7.55
#